data_705ea9f37a4b970f4b25e742a460dc18
#
_entry.id   705ea9f37a4b970f4b25e742a460dc18
#
_cell.length_a   1.000
_cell.length_b   1.000
_cell.length_c   1.000
_cell.angle_alpha   90.00
_cell.angle_beta   90.00
_cell.angle_gamma   90.00
#
_symmetry.space_group_name_H-M   'P 1'
#
loop_
_entity.id
_entity.type
_entity.pdbx_description
1 polymer ?
#
loop_
_entity_poly.entity_id
_entity_poly.type
_entity_poly.pdbx_seq_one_letter_code
_entity_poly.pdbx_strand_id
1 'polypeptide(L)'
;MSSASTSASATELLNRPMITISIMLATLIQTLDSTIANVALPHMQGALSASQDEITWVLTSYIVAAAIATPLTGWLADRLSVKRLLLIAIGGFTVSSALCGLSETLPQIVVSRLLQGIFGASLVPLSQSILLDINPREKQGQAMAVWGMGVMVGPILGPTLGGWLTDSYNWRWVFFINVPIGAFALFGVATFLPTREPKHDVKFDAFGFVTLGLAIGALQAMLDRGEQLDWFSSTEIVIEALVAAISFAFFLVHTATVGERSFFKYKLLKDPNFATGTFFIFVIGAVMYATRALLPPMLQNLMGYPVATTGLVTAPSGAGTMVAMLIAGRLLKRVDARLLLLCGFLISAFALWQMMHYTIVLSESNIVWPGVIQGFGLGLVFVPLSALTFSTLSPELRADGTATYSLMRNIGSSIGISIVQTLMTRNTQISHADLAANVTAFNPALQSMLDGGSRYDIAALNASITQQAAMVAYLNDFKLMFVATLLVIPLLLLIRPSHRAPDASAAHAAMD
;
A
#
# COMPACT_ATOMS: atom_id res chain seq x y z
N MET A 1 28.32 -13.22 -38.46
CA MET A 1 26.90 -13.58 -38.43
C MET A 1 26.62 -14.75 -37.47
N SER A 2 27.01 -14.68 -36.21
CA SER A 2 26.81 -15.82 -35.26
C SER A 2 26.45 -15.41 -33.82
N SER A 3 26.13 -14.14 -33.54
CA SER A 3 25.75 -13.71 -32.18
C SER A 3 24.27 -13.38 -32.00
N ALA A 4 23.48 -13.36 -33.06
CA ALA A 4 22.04 -13.04 -33.00
C ALA A 4 21.15 -14.27 -32.75
N SER A 5 21.65 -15.51 -33.01
CA SER A 5 20.84 -16.73 -32.83
C SER A 5 20.81 -17.28 -31.40
N THR A 6 21.77 -16.88 -30.54
CA THR A 6 21.88 -17.39 -29.16
C THR A 6 20.94 -16.67 -28.19
N SER A 7 20.52 -15.44 -28.49
CA SER A 7 19.59 -14.71 -27.60
C SER A 7 18.11 -15.12 -27.78
N ALA A 8 17.74 -15.59 -28.95
CA ALA A 8 16.35 -16.06 -29.21
C ALA A 8 16.05 -17.40 -28.54
N SER A 9 17.05 -18.31 -28.46
CA SER A 9 16.87 -19.65 -27.89
C SER A 9 16.75 -19.63 -26.33
N ALA A 10 17.40 -18.68 -25.67
CA ALA A 10 17.32 -18.55 -24.21
C ALA A 10 15.93 -18.05 -23.72
N THR A 11 15.20 -17.33 -24.58
CA THR A 11 13.86 -16.80 -24.25
C THR A 11 12.76 -17.87 -24.40
N GLU A 12 12.97 -18.90 -25.21
CA GLU A 12 12.01 -19.98 -25.41
C GLU A 12 11.99 -21.01 -24.28
N LEU A 13 13.05 -21.14 -23.49
CA LEU A 13 13.15 -22.09 -22.36
C LEU A 13 12.66 -21.50 -21.03
N LEU A 14 12.21 -20.26 -20.98
CA LEU A 14 11.72 -19.67 -19.74
C LEU A 14 10.32 -20.20 -19.39
N ASN A 15 10.21 -20.93 -18.29
CA ASN A 15 8.92 -21.34 -17.75
C ASN A 15 8.20 -20.15 -17.08
N ARG A 16 7.71 -19.19 -17.90
CA ARG A 16 7.06 -17.95 -17.45
C ARG A 16 5.93 -18.18 -16.45
N PRO A 17 5.02 -19.18 -16.63
CA PRO A 17 3.98 -19.44 -15.64
C PRO A 17 4.54 -19.80 -14.26
N MET A 18 5.55 -20.67 -14.19
CA MET A 18 6.14 -21.10 -12.91
C MET A 18 6.90 -19.95 -12.23
N ILE A 19 7.63 -19.14 -13.00
CA ILE A 19 8.26 -17.92 -12.47
C ILE A 19 7.19 -16.99 -11.92
N THR A 20 6.11 -16.73 -12.67
CA THR A 20 5.01 -15.87 -12.24
C THR A 20 4.40 -16.36 -10.94
N ILE A 21 4.07 -17.66 -10.83
CA ILE A 21 3.51 -18.25 -9.60
C ILE A 21 4.48 -18.04 -8.43
N SER A 22 5.77 -18.36 -8.62
CA SER A 22 6.77 -18.27 -7.56
C SER A 22 6.95 -16.86 -7.02
N ILE A 23 7.03 -15.85 -7.90
CA ILE A 23 7.13 -14.44 -7.48
C ILE A 23 5.81 -13.90 -6.92
N MET A 24 4.66 -14.43 -7.36
CA MET A 24 3.37 -14.08 -6.77
C MET A 24 3.23 -14.61 -5.35
N LEU A 25 3.73 -15.82 -5.04
CA LEU A 25 3.80 -16.33 -3.67
C LEU A 25 4.70 -15.45 -2.79
N ALA A 26 5.85 -14.98 -3.32
CA ALA A 26 6.71 -14.04 -2.61
C ALA A 26 6.03 -12.69 -2.34
N THR A 27 5.24 -12.19 -3.29
CA THR A 27 4.43 -10.97 -3.09
C THR A 27 3.32 -11.21 -2.07
N LEU A 28 2.68 -12.38 -2.13
CA LEU A 28 1.57 -12.76 -1.26
C LEU A 28 1.99 -12.78 0.22
N ILE A 29 3.12 -13.40 0.58
CA ILE A 29 3.57 -13.45 1.98
C ILE A 29 3.75 -12.04 2.56
N GLN A 30 4.27 -11.10 1.78
CA GLN A 30 4.49 -9.73 2.24
C GLN A 30 3.17 -8.96 2.36
N THR A 31 2.27 -9.07 1.38
CA THR A 31 0.98 -8.35 1.40
C THR A 31 -0.01 -8.94 2.41
N LEU A 32 0.03 -10.24 2.61
CA LEU A 32 -0.76 -10.93 3.63
C LEU A 32 -0.29 -10.53 5.03
N ASP A 33 1.03 -10.61 5.28
CA ASP A 33 1.63 -10.28 6.57
C ASP A 33 1.33 -8.83 7.00
N SER A 34 1.38 -7.88 6.06
CA SER A 34 1.09 -6.46 6.35
C SER A 34 -0.36 -6.20 6.80
N THR A 35 -1.28 -7.11 6.54
CA THR A 35 -2.70 -6.96 6.87
C THR A 35 -3.19 -7.91 7.97
N ILE A 36 -2.65 -9.11 8.00
CA ILE A 36 -3.06 -10.15 8.95
C ILE A 36 -2.66 -9.82 10.39
N ALA A 37 -1.48 -9.19 10.58
CA ALA A 37 -0.97 -8.81 11.89
C ALA A 37 -1.85 -7.80 12.63
N ASN A 38 -2.53 -6.89 11.87
CA ASN A 38 -3.43 -5.89 12.45
C ASN A 38 -4.59 -6.51 13.25
N VAL A 39 -5.15 -7.61 12.76
CA VAL A 39 -6.27 -8.31 13.39
C VAL A 39 -5.85 -9.00 14.69
N ALA A 40 -4.63 -9.50 14.73
CA ALA A 40 -4.08 -10.22 15.88
C ALA A 40 -3.57 -9.29 17.01
N LEU A 41 -3.46 -7.99 16.75
CA LEU A 41 -2.84 -7.01 17.67
C LEU A 41 -3.45 -7.01 19.09
N PRO A 42 -4.79 -7.02 19.28
CA PRO A 42 -5.38 -7.07 20.63
C PRO A 42 -5.01 -8.34 21.41
N HIS A 43 -4.92 -9.49 20.72
CA HIS A 43 -4.52 -10.75 21.33
C HIS A 43 -3.03 -10.77 21.68
N MET A 44 -2.17 -10.16 20.85
CA MET A 44 -0.75 -9.97 21.14
C MET A 44 -0.57 -9.07 22.37
N GLN A 45 -1.34 -7.99 22.47
CA GLN A 45 -1.31 -7.07 23.61
C GLN A 45 -1.51 -7.79 24.92
N GLY A 46 -2.55 -8.61 25.02
CA GLY A 46 -2.81 -9.40 26.22
C GLY A 46 -1.73 -10.46 26.49
N ALA A 47 -1.28 -11.17 25.46
CA ALA A 47 -0.29 -12.25 25.59
C ALA A 47 1.11 -11.75 25.94
N LEU A 48 1.51 -10.55 25.49
CA LEU A 48 2.82 -9.96 25.73
C LEU A 48 2.81 -8.97 26.91
N SER A 49 1.67 -8.82 27.59
CA SER A 49 1.48 -7.87 28.72
C SER A 49 1.91 -6.44 28.35
N ALA A 50 1.61 -6.01 27.13
CA ALA A 50 1.97 -4.70 26.60
C ALA A 50 0.82 -3.70 26.79
N SER A 51 1.16 -2.41 26.95
CA SER A 51 0.17 -1.33 26.87
C SER A 51 -0.34 -1.15 25.43
N GLN A 52 -1.42 -0.39 25.30
CA GLN A 52 -1.97 -0.10 23.97
C GLN A 52 -0.99 0.68 23.07
N ASP A 53 -0.20 1.58 23.67
CA ASP A 53 0.79 2.37 22.93
C ASP A 53 2.02 1.53 22.55
N GLU A 54 2.44 0.63 23.43
CA GLU A 54 3.60 -0.22 23.19
C GLU A 54 3.34 -1.28 22.12
N ILE A 55 2.13 -1.86 22.07
CA ILE A 55 1.83 -2.93 21.10
C ILE A 55 1.83 -2.42 19.66
N THR A 56 1.60 -1.14 19.40
CA THR A 56 1.65 -0.53 18.07
C THR A 56 3.04 -0.65 17.44
N TRP A 57 4.12 -0.72 18.27
CA TRP A 57 5.47 -0.93 17.77
C TRP A 57 5.64 -2.22 16.95
N VAL A 58 4.79 -3.23 17.15
CA VAL A 58 4.78 -4.44 16.32
C VAL A 58 4.50 -4.13 14.86
N LEU A 59 3.66 -3.14 14.57
CA LEU A 59 3.35 -2.69 13.22
C LEU A 59 4.34 -1.63 12.73
N THR A 60 4.57 -0.61 13.54
CA THR A 60 5.43 0.54 13.20
C THR A 60 6.85 0.10 12.88
N SER A 61 7.45 -0.81 13.68
CA SER A 61 8.81 -1.30 13.43
C SER A 61 8.96 -1.97 12.07
N TYR A 62 7.98 -2.78 11.65
CA TYR A 62 7.96 -3.40 10.34
C TYR A 62 7.85 -2.37 9.20
N ILE A 63 6.93 -1.42 9.33
CA ILE A 63 6.66 -0.41 8.29
C ILE A 63 7.87 0.51 8.11
N VAL A 64 8.44 0.99 9.22
CA VAL A 64 9.62 1.86 9.21
C VAL A 64 10.82 1.13 8.60
N ALA A 65 11.10 -0.10 9.04
CA ALA A 65 12.20 -0.90 8.52
C ALA A 65 12.04 -1.18 7.01
N ALA A 66 10.84 -1.53 6.57
CA ALA A 66 10.54 -1.75 5.16
C ALA A 66 10.70 -0.47 4.34
N ALA A 67 10.24 0.68 4.85
CA ALA A 67 10.37 1.97 4.17
C ALA A 67 11.83 2.38 3.99
N ILE A 68 12.68 2.20 5.03
CA ILE A 68 14.12 2.49 4.98
C ILE A 68 14.84 1.54 4.02
N ALA A 69 14.49 0.26 3.99
CA ALA A 69 15.18 -0.74 3.19
C ALA A 69 14.73 -0.78 1.71
N THR A 70 13.50 -0.34 1.40
CA THR A 70 12.96 -0.38 0.03
C THR A 70 13.86 0.30 -1.01
N PRO A 71 14.40 1.51 -0.78
CA PRO A 71 15.30 2.16 -1.73
C PRO A 71 16.58 1.37 -2.04
N LEU A 72 17.05 0.51 -1.14
CA LEU A 72 18.22 -0.33 -1.38
C LEU A 72 18.01 -1.41 -2.44
N THR A 73 16.77 -1.72 -2.77
CA THR A 73 16.44 -2.86 -3.63
C THR A 73 17.15 -2.81 -4.98
N GLY A 74 17.24 -1.63 -5.62
CA GLY A 74 17.88 -1.48 -6.91
C GLY A 74 19.40 -1.73 -6.83
N TRP A 75 20.08 -1.09 -5.89
CA TRP A 75 21.51 -1.27 -5.68
C TRP A 75 21.85 -2.73 -5.31
N LEU A 76 21.08 -3.33 -4.42
CA LEU A 76 21.26 -4.74 -4.03
C LEU A 76 21.01 -5.68 -5.21
N ALA A 77 20.03 -5.40 -6.07
CA ALA A 77 19.77 -6.18 -7.27
C ALA A 77 20.91 -6.11 -8.28
N ASP A 78 21.53 -4.94 -8.46
CA ASP A 78 22.73 -4.76 -9.27
C ASP A 78 23.95 -5.51 -8.67
N ARG A 79 24.12 -5.46 -7.33
CA ARG A 79 25.28 -6.05 -6.64
C ARG A 79 25.22 -7.56 -6.46
N LEU A 80 24.04 -8.09 -6.13
CA LEU A 80 23.84 -9.52 -5.79
C LEU A 80 23.23 -10.34 -6.94
N SER A 81 22.65 -9.72 -7.92
CA SER A 81 21.67 -10.17 -8.89
C SER A 81 20.23 -10.30 -8.33
N VAL A 82 19.27 -10.07 -9.21
CA VAL A 82 17.82 -10.10 -8.85
C VAL A 82 17.41 -11.43 -8.21
N LYS A 83 17.88 -12.58 -8.76
CA LYS A 83 17.57 -13.91 -8.22
C LYS A 83 18.12 -14.10 -6.80
N ARG A 84 19.39 -13.80 -6.59
CA ARG A 84 20.02 -13.97 -5.26
C ARG A 84 19.39 -13.07 -4.22
N LEU A 85 19.14 -11.81 -4.59
CA LEU A 85 18.47 -10.87 -3.69
C LEU A 85 17.06 -11.37 -3.32
N LEU A 86 16.28 -11.85 -4.29
CA LEU A 86 14.93 -12.34 -4.03
C LEU A 86 14.95 -13.59 -3.14
N LEU A 87 15.92 -14.51 -3.32
CA LEU A 87 16.09 -15.69 -2.45
C LEU A 87 16.43 -15.28 -1.02
N ILE A 88 17.35 -14.32 -0.84
CA ILE A 88 17.71 -13.79 0.49
C ILE A 88 16.49 -13.10 1.12
N ALA A 89 15.75 -12.32 0.34
CA ALA A 89 14.55 -11.61 0.82
C ALA A 89 13.46 -12.58 1.27
N ILE A 90 13.12 -13.61 0.46
CA ILE A 90 12.11 -14.62 0.82
C ILE A 90 12.57 -15.42 2.03
N GLY A 91 13.83 -15.91 2.02
CA GLY A 91 14.37 -16.72 3.12
C GLY A 91 14.42 -15.91 4.42
N GLY A 92 14.98 -14.71 4.39
CA GLY A 92 15.06 -13.82 5.55
C GLY A 92 13.68 -13.43 6.08
N PHE A 93 12.73 -13.09 5.19
CA PHE A 93 11.35 -12.79 5.57
C PHE A 93 10.68 -14.00 6.26
N THR A 94 10.82 -15.19 5.68
CA THR A 94 10.23 -16.42 6.21
C THR A 94 10.79 -16.77 7.59
N VAL A 95 12.11 -16.67 7.75
CA VAL A 95 12.78 -16.90 9.05
C VAL A 95 12.35 -15.86 10.08
N SER A 96 12.35 -14.58 9.71
CA SER A 96 11.92 -13.50 10.61
C SER A 96 10.44 -13.64 10.99
N SER A 97 9.58 -14.12 10.07
CA SER A 97 8.18 -14.42 10.37
C SER A 97 8.05 -15.57 11.39
N ALA A 98 8.84 -16.62 11.25
CA ALA A 98 8.91 -17.71 12.24
C ALA A 98 9.36 -17.17 13.61
N LEU A 99 10.37 -16.28 13.66
CA LEU A 99 10.82 -15.64 14.88
C LEU A 99 9.73 -14.76 15.53
N CYS A 100 8.92 -14.05 14.74
CA CYS A 100 7.75 -13.34 15.25
C CYS A 100 6.77 -14.29 15.96
N GLY A 101 6.48 -15.44 15.34
CA GLY A 101 5.60 -16.46 15.91
C GLY A 101 6.15 -17.12 17.17
N LEU A 102 7.47 -17.19 17.31
CA LEU A 102 8.18 -17.75 18.49
C LEU A 102 8.42 -16.74 19.59
N SER A 103 8.13 -15.45 19.38
CA SER A 103 8.41 -14.39 20.36
C SER A 103 7.55 -14.54 21.62
N GLU A 104 8.18 -14.37 22.78
CA GLU A 104 7.56 -14.44 24.10
C GLU A 104 7.45 -13.06 24.77
N THR A 105 8.23 -12.08 24.29
CA THR A 105 8.25 -10.71 24.82
C THR A 105 8.07 -9.68 23.72
N LEU A 106 7.58 -8.49 24.10
CA LEU A 106 7.42 -7.37 23.16
C LEU A 106 8.74 -6.97 22.46
N PRO A 107 9.90 -6.83 23.13
CA PRO A 107 11.16 -6.52 22.44
C PRO A 107 11.57 -7.60 21.42
N GLN A 108 11.33 -8.88 21.70
CA GLN A 108 11.65 -9.96 20.75
C GLN A 108 10.83 -9.83 19.47
N ILE A 109 9.51 -9.63 19.57
CA ILE A 109 8.67 -9.49 18.39
C ILE A 109 9.00 -8.21 17.63
N VAL A 110 9.28 -7.09 18.30
CA VAL A 110 9.66 -5.83 17.66
C VAL A 110 10.96 -6.00 16.85
N VAL A 111 11.99 -6.63 17.41
CA VAL A 111 13.25 -6.91 16.68
C VAL A 111 12.99 -7.86 15.49
N SER A 112 12.18 -8.90 15.69
CA SER A 112 11.81 -9.84 14.62
C SER A 112 11.04 -9.13 13.50
N ARG A 113 10.16 -8.18 13.82
CA ARG A 113 9.42 -7.34 12.87
C ARG A 113 10.32 -6.37 12.12
N LEU A 114 11.33 -5.78 12.78
CA LEU A 114 12.36 -4.97 12.09
C LEU A 114 13.09 -5.80 11.03
N LEU A 115 13.55 -7.01 11.40
CA LEU A 115 14.21 -7.92 10.45
C LEU A 115 13.26 -8.31 9.31
N GLN A 116 12.02 -8.64 9.62
CA GLN A 116 11.00 -9.00 8.63
C GLN A 116 10.72 -7.84 7.67
N GLY A 117 10.68 -6.59 8.16
CA GLY A 117 10.54 -5.39 7.34
C GLY A 117 11.71 -5.19 6.38
N ILE A 118 12.95 -5.36 6.86
CA ILE A 118 14.17 -5.26 6.03
C ILE A 118 14.12 -6.27 4.89
N PHE A 119 13.88 -7.55 5.17
CA PHE A 119 13.81 -8.57 4.14
C PHE A 119 12.58 -8.46 3.24
N GLY A 120 11.44 -8.04 3.79
CA GLY A 120 10.20 -7.85 3.05
C GLY A 120 10.22 -6.70 2.05
N ALA A 121 11.05 -5.69 2.30
CA ALA A 121 11.12 -4.46 1.51
C ALA A 121 11.32 -4.67 0.00
N SER A 122 12.09 -5.70 -0.37
CA SER A 122 12.44 -6.00 -1.77
C SER A 122 11.43 -6.92 -2.48
N LEU A 123 10.53 -7.61 -1.76
CA LEU A 123 9.68 -8.66 -2.34
C LEU A 123 8.72 -8.11 -3.41
N VAL A 124 8.00 -7.05 -3.10
CA VAL A 124 7.04 -6.42 -4.02
C VAL A 124 7.72 -5.74 -5.19
N PRO A 125 8.75 -4.87 -5.01
CA PRO A 125 9.43 -4.21 -6.12
C PRO A 125 10.11 -5.20 -7.07
N LEU A 126 10.81 -6.22 -6.55
CA LEU A 126 11.48 -7.21 -7.38
C LEU A 126 10.49 -8.08 -8.15
N SER A 127 9.37 -8.47 -7.52
CA SER A 127 8.31 -9.22 -8.18
C SER A 127 7.76 -8.45 -9.38
N GLN A 128 7.52 -7.16 -9.22
CA GLN A 128 7.07 -6.26 -10.29
C GLN A 128 8.11 -6.13 -11.40
N SER A 129 9.37 -5.89 -11.04
CA SER A 129 10.49 -5.77 -11.99
C SER A 129 10.68 -7.06 -12.81
N ILE A 130 10.66 -8.23 -12.16
CA ILE A 130 10.80 -9.52 -12.84
C ILE A 130 9.68 -9.73 -13.85
N LEU A 131 8.42 -9.44 -13.48
CA LEU A 131 7.30 -9.58 -14.40
C LEU A 131 7.40 -8.66 -15.61
N LEU A 132 7.92 -7.45 -15.44
CA LEU A 132 8.20 -6.54 -16.55
C LEU A 132 9.33 -7.09 -17.46
N ASP A 133 10.32 -7.77 -16.87
CA ASP A 133 11.48 -8.29 -17.59
C ASP A 133 11.20 -9.55 -18.40
N ILE A 134 10.39 -10.49 -17.85
CA ILE A 134 10.10 -11.76 -18.51
C ILE A 134 8.99 -11.65 -19.57
N ASN A 135 8.24 -10.54 -19.59
CA ASN A 135 7.15 -10.31 -20.52
C ASN A 135 7.51 -9.26 -21.59
N PRO A 136 7.21 -9.51 -22.86
CA PRO A 136 7.38 -8.52 -23.91
C PRO A 136 6.49 -7.30 -23.68
N ARG A 137 6.86 -6.15 -24.25
CA ARG A 137 6.19 -4.86 -24.00
C ARG A 137 4.67 -4.91 -24.24
N GLU A 138 4.23 -5.64 -25.26
CA GLU A 138 2.81 -5.79 -25.62
C GLU A 138 2.01 -6.56 -24.59
N LYS A 139 2.68 -7.36 -23.75
CA LYS A 139 2.07 -8.18 -22.68
C LYS A 139 2.28 -7.61 -21.27
N GLN A 140 3.05 -6.54 -21.12
CA GLN A 140 3.36 -5.96 -19.81
C GLN A 140 2.09 -5.50 -19.06
N GLY A 141 1.09 -4.93 -19.76
CA GLY A 141 -0.18 -4.58 -19.15
C GLY A 141 -0.93 -5.79 -18.56
N GLN A 142 -0.88 -6.94 -19.24
CA GLN A 142 -1.46 -8.18 -18.71
C GLN A 142 -0.65 -8.73 -17.52
N ALA A 143 0.68 -8.66 -17.61
CA ALA A 143 1.55 -9.06 -16.53
C ALA A 143 1.32 -8.20 -15.27
N MET A 144 1.15 -6.88 -15.43
CA MET A 144 0.81 -5.97 -14.34
C MET A 144 -0.59 -6.24 -13.76
N ALA A 145 -1.55 -6.64 -14.58
CA ALA A 145 -2.86 -7.07 -14.11
C ALA A 145 -2.76 -8.32 -13.22
N VAL A 146 -2.01 -9.34 -13.65
CA VAL A 146 -1.77 -10.56 -12.85
C VAL A 146 -1.04 -10.22 -11.55
N TRP A 147 -0.01 -9.39 -11.62
CA TRP A 147 0.73 -8.93 -10.43
C TRP A 147 -0.16 -8.19 -9.45
N GLY A 148 -0.96 -7.24 -9.94
CA GLY A 148 -1.89 -6.47 -9.11
C GLY A 148 -2.94 -7.35 -8.43
N MET A 149 -3.46 -8.37 -9.12
CA MET A 149 -4.36 -9.36 -8.50
C MET A 149 -3.68 -10.07 -7.32
N GLY A 150 -2.44 -10.52 -7.49
CA GLY A 150 -1.71 -11.18 -6.41
C GLY A 150 -1.46 -10.25 -5.21
N VAL A 151 -1.15 -8.98 -5.44
CA VAL A 151 -1.02 -7.97 -4.39
C VAL A 151 -2.33 -7.78 -3.62
N MET A 152 -3.48 -7.89 -4.30
CA MET A 152 -4.80 -7.70 -3.66
C MET A 152 -5.27 -8.90 -2.83
N VAL A 153 -4.72 -10.09 -3.05
CA VAL A 153 -5.08 -11.29 -2.26
C VAL A 153 -4.79 -11.09 -0.77
N GLY A 154 -3.65 -10.49 -0.42
CA GLY A 154 -3.29 -10.20 0.97
C GLY A 154 -4.34 -9.36 1.71
N PRO A 155 -4.66 -8.15 1.26
CA PRO A 155 -5.68 -7.30 1.88
C PRO A 155 -7.09 -7.92 1.92
N ILE A 156 -7.43 -8.81 0.99
CA ILE A 156 -8.73 -9.50 0.98
C ILE A 156 -8.78 -10.62 2.02
N LEU A 157 -7.76 -11.49 2.00
CA LEU A 157 -7.73 -12.68 2.85
C LEU A 157 -7.18 -12.39 4.26
N GLY A 158 -6.32 -11.36 4.40
CA GLY A 158 -5.62 -11.06 5.65
C GLY A 158 -6.56 -10.95 6.86
N PRO A 159 -7.56 -10.07 6.86
CA PRO A 159 -8.47 -9.93 7.98
C PRO A 159 -9.24 -11.21 8.32
N THR A 160 -9.77 -11.89 7.30
CA THR A 160 -10.55 -13.11 7.48
C THR A 160 -9.70 -14.28 7.99
N LEU A 161 -8.52 -14.50 7.36
CA LEU A 161 -7.59 -15.55 7.80
C LEU A 161 -6.98 -15.22 9.16
N GLY A 162 -6.66 -13.94 9.40
CA GLY A 162 -6.09 -13.49 10.66
C GLY A 162 -7.03 -13.69 11.83
N GLY A 163 -8.31 -13.31 11.66
CA GLY A 163 -9.34 -13.55 12.66
C GLY A 163 -9.52 -15.04 12.91
N TRP A 164 -9.72 -15.83 11.85
CA TRP A 164 -9.92 -17.27 11.98
C TRP A 164 -8.72 -17.99 12.64
N LEU A 165 -7.49 -17.67 12.26
CA LEU A 165 -6.29 -18.27 12.87
C LEU A 165 -6.15 -17.88 14.34
N THR A 166 -6.43 -16.62 14.67
CA THR A 166 -6.30 -16.10 16.02
C THR A 166 -7.35 -16.71 16.95
N ASP A 167 -8.60 -16.82 16.48
CA ASP A 167 -9.71 -17.35 17.26
C ASP A 167 -9.66 -18.90 17.38
N SER A 168 -9.27 -19.61 16.31
CA SER A 168 -9.27 -21.08 16.28
C SER A 168 -8.01 -21.70 16.91
N TYR A 169 -6.90 -20.98 16.88
CA TYR A 169 -5.61 -21.48 17.41
C TYR A 169 -5.00 -20.47 18.40
N ASN A 170 -4.20 -19.52 17.90
CA ASN A 170 -3.66 -18.38 18.61
C ASN A 170 -3.03 -17.38 17.64
N TRP A 171 -2.72 -16.17 18.11
CA TRP A 171 -2.15 -15.09 17.29
C TRP A 171 -0.81 -15.44 16.62
N ARG A 172 -0.03 -16.39 17.13
CA ARG A 172 1.28 -16.80 16.57
C ARG A 172 1.14 -17.37 15.16
N TRP A 173 0.00 -18.01 14.86
CA TRP A 173 -0.26 -18.63 13.56
C TRP A 173 -0.38 -17.61 12.43
N VAL A 174 -0.66 -16.33 12.73
CA VAL A 174 -0.66 -15.29 11.69
C VAL A 174 0.73 -15.07 11.10
N PHE A 175 1.79 -15.44 11.84
CA PHE A 175 3.16 -15.41 11.36
C PHE A 175 3.60 -16.75 10.78
N PHE A 176 3.21 -17.87 11.40
CA PHE A 176 3.59 -19.20 10.93
C PHE A 176 3.00 -19.56 9.57
N ILE A 177 1.87 -18.98 9.17
CA ILE A 177 1.28 -19.19 7.83
C ILE A 177 2.23 -18.77 6.69
N ASN A 178 3.12 -17.81 6.94
CA ASN A 178 4.10 -17.37 5.97
C ASN A 178 5.21 -18.40 5.72
N VAL A 179 5.44 -19.35 6.65
CA VAL A 179 6.54 -20.31 6.57
C VAL A 179 6.33 -21.30 5.40
N PRO A 180 5.21 -22.01 5.29
CA PRO A 180 5.00 -22.92 4.15
C PRO A 180 4.92 -22.16 2.82
N ILE A 181 4.25 -21.00 2.78
CA ILE A 181 4.13 -20.21 1.55
C ILE A 181 5.51 -19.71 1.11
N GLY A 182 6.32 -19.21 2.05
CA GLY A 182 7.69 -18.77 1.81
C GLY A 182 8.61 -19.89 1.34
N ALA A 183 8.48 -21.10 1.90
CA ALA A 183 9.23 -22.26 1.45
C ALA A 183 8.90 -22.64 -0.01
N PHE A 184 7.62 -22.62 -0.40
CA PHE A 184 7.20 -22.84 -1.78
C PHE A 184 7.71 -21.75 -2.72
N ALA A 185 7.62 -20.48 -2.30
CA ALA A 185 8.16 -19.36 -3.08
C ALA A 185 9.67 -19.48 -3.28
N LEU A 186 10.41 -19.82 -2.22
CA LEU A 186 11.86 -20.00 -2.24
C LEU A 186 12.25 -21.14 -3.22
N PHE A 187 11.60 -22.29 -3.11
CA PHE A 187 11.83 -23.41 -4.00
C PHE A 187 11.55 -23.04 -5.46
N GLY A 188 10.42 -22.41 -5.72
CA GLY A 188 10.04 -22.00 -7.07
C GLY A 188 11.01 -20.98 -7.68
N VAL A 189 11.41 -19.95 -6.92
CA VAL A 189 12.39 -18.95 -7.38
C VAL A 189 13.77 -19.60 -7.61
N ALA A 190 14.20 -20.48 -6.71
CA ALA A 190 15.47 -21.19 -6.86
C ALA A 190 15.52 -22.01 -8.14
N THR A 191 14.41 -22.71 -8.46
CA THR A 191 14.33 -23.64 -9.58
C THR A 191 14.08 -22.95 -10.92
N PHE A 192 13.12 -22.02 -10.98
CA PHE A 192 12.62 -21.51 -12.26
C PHE A 192 13.20 -20.15 -12.67
N LEU A 193 13.63 -19.30 -11.72
CA LEU A 193 14.16 -17.99 -12.08
C LEU A 193 15.61 -18.11 -12.58
N PRO A 194 15.93 -17.63 -13.81
CA PRO A 194 17.29 -17.67 -14.31
C PRO A 194 18.20 -16.73 -13.54
N THR A 195 19.46 -17.14 -13.37
CA THR A 195 20.48 -16.31 -12.74
C THR A 195 21.08 -15.37 -13.79
N ARG A 196 21.07 -14.07 -13.52
CA ARG A 196 21.84 -13.06 -14.28
C ARG A 196 23.11 -12.73 -13.52
N GLU A 197 24.17 -12.40 -14.23
CA GLU A 197 25.41 -11.99 -13.60
C GLU A 197 25.25 -10.63 -12.91
N PRO A 198 25.78 -10.47 -11.69
CA PRO A 198 25.77 -9.21 -10.97
C PRO A 198 26.73 -8.20 -11.61
N LYS A 199 26.47 -6.91 -11.42
CA LYS A 199 27.40 -5.84 -11.82
C LYS A 199 28.42 -5.63 -10.70
N HIS A 200 29.67 -6.02 -10.92
CA HIS A 200 30.69 -6.05 -9.86
C HIS A 200 31.17 -4.67 -9.37
N ASP A 201 31.07 -3.60 -10.17
CA ASP A 201 31.67 -2.28 -9.88
C ASP A 201 30.72 -1.23 -9.29
N VAL A 202 29.58 -1.62 -8.71
CA VAL A 202 28.66 -0.66 -8.14
C VAL A 202 29.08 -0.27 -6.72
N LYS A 203 29.68 0.92 -6.56
CA LYS A 203 30.05 1.46 -5.25
C LYS A 203 28.81 1.84 -4.45
N PHE A 204 28.84 1.58 -3.15
CA PHE A 204 27.76 1.94 -2.26
C PHE A 204 27.91 3.39 -1.79
N ASP A 205 26.86 4.17 -1.99
CA ASP A 205 26.75 5.53 -1.47
C ASP A 205 26.12 5.48 -0.05
N ALA A 206 26.99 5.23 0.93
CA ALA A 206 26.56 5.09 2.33
C ALA A 206 25.93 6.38 2.87
N PHE A 207 26.48 7.55 2.52
CA PHE A 207 25.96 8.83 3.01
C PHE A 207 24.57 9.12 2.43
N GLY A 208 24.38 8.94 1.12
CA GLY A 208 23.07 9.09 0.48
C GLY A 208 22.03 8.14 1.06
N PHE A 209 22.42 6.89 1.32
CA PHE A 209 21.52 5.91 1.93
C PHE A 209 21.14 6.27 3.37
N VAL A 210 22.12 6.60 4.22
CA VAL A 210 21.84 6.94 5.63
C VAL A 210 20.97 8.18 5.73
N THR A 211 21.24 9.22 4.95
CA THR A 211 20.45 10.45 4.98
C THR A 211 19.03 10.22 4.46
N LEU A 212 18.86 9.47 3.36
CA LEU A 212 17.52 9.10 2.87
C LEU A 212 16.80 8.19 3.86
N GLY A 213 17.48 7.19 4.41
CA GLY A 213 16.92 6.25 5.38
C GLY A 213 16.44 6.94 6.65
N LEU A 214 17.24 7.86 7.20
CA LEU A 214 16.85 8.69 8.36
C LEU A 214 15.64 9.59 8.01
N ALA A 215 15.66 10.21 6.82
CA ALA A 215 14.55 11.05 6.39
C ALA A 215 13.23 10.27 6.29
N ILE A 216 13.25 9.11 5.63
CA ILE A 216 12.07 8.26 5.47
C ILE A 216 11.65 7.65 6.80
N GLY A 217 12.60 7.14 7.60
CA GLY A 217 12.31 6.50 8.88
C GLY A 217 11.67 7.46 9.87
N ALA A 218 12.25 8.67 10.02
CA ALA A 218 11.70 9.71 10.88
C ALA A 218 10.34 10.22 10.39
N LEU A 219 10.19 10.44 9.06
CA LEU A 219 8.90 10.81 8.48
C LEU A 219 7.83 9.74 8.75
N GLN A 220 8.17 8.47 8.57
CA GLN A 220 7.24 7.37 8.76
C GLN A 220 6.83 7.23 10.23
N ALA A 221 7.79 7.33 11.18
CA ALA A 221 7.51 7.29 12.61
C ALA A 221 6.62 8.46 13.03
N MET A 222 6.93 9.68 12.57
CA MET A 222 6.11 10.88 12.79
C MET A 222 4.68 10.71 12.30
N LEU A 223 4.48 10.19 11.09
CA LEU A 223 3.14 10.00 10.51
C LEU A 223 2.34 8.91 11.22
N ASP A 224 2.99 7.85 11.67
CA ASP A 224 2.36 6.71 12.32
C ASP A 224 1.92 7.04 13.77
N ARG A 225 2.72 7.85 14.48
CA ARG A 225 2.49 8.19 15.89
C ARG A 225 1.96 9.60 16.14
N GLY A 226 1.92 10.43 15.09
CA GLY A 226 1.55 11.84 15.20
C GLY A 226 0.22 12.07 15.88
N GLU A 227 -0.81 11.31 15.52
CA GLU A 227 -2.14 11.40 16.12
C GLU A 227 -2.14 11.02 17.61
N GLN A 228 -1.44 9.94 17.97
CA GLN A 228 -1.38 9.44 19.37
C GLN A 228 -0.67 10.42 20.31
N LEU A 229 0.31 11.17 19.76
CA LEU A 229 1.16 12.09 20.53
C LEU A 229 0.75 13.57 20.38
N ASP A 230 -0.45 13.84 19.83
CA ASP A 230 -0.97 15.19 19.61
C ASP A 230 -0.02 16.07 18.77
N TRP A 231 0.56 15.46 17.72
CA TRP A 231 1.38 16.10 16.70
C TRP A 231 2.49 16.98 17.29
N PHE A 232 2.60 18.23 16.81
CA PHE A 232 3.67 19.18 17.19
C PHE A 232 3.57 19.68 18.64
N SER A 233 2.59 19.24 19.42
CA SER A 233 2.55 19.42 20.86
C SER A 233 3.57 18.51 21.57
N SER A 234 3.94 17.39 20.93
CA SER A 234 4.95 16.45 21.43
C SER A 234 6.36 16.82 20.97
N THR A 235 7.31 16.84 21.93
CA THR A 235 8.73 17.03 21.62
C THR A 235 9.28 15.92 20.73
N GLU A 236 8.79 14.69 20.89
CA GLU A 236 9.18 13.54 20.07
C GLU A 236 8.85 13.78 18.58
N ILE A 237 7.62 14.17 18.29
CA ILE A 237 7.17 14.47 16.90
C ILE A 237 7.94 15.65 16.29
N VAL A 238 8.23 16.69 17.08
CA VAL A 238 9.06 17.82 16.63
C VAL A 238 10.47 17.36 16.27
N ILE A 239 11.08 16.50 17.07
CA ILE A 239 12.41 15.94 16.79
C ILE A 239 12.37 15.08 15.52
N GLU A 240 11.38 14.20 15.37
CA GLU A 240 11.21 13.37 14.18
C GLU A 240 11.02 14.21 12.91
N ALA A 241 10.20 15.27 12.97
CA ALA A 241 9.99 16.22 11.88
C ALA A 241 11.30 16.93 11.49
N LEU A 242 12.07 17.40 12.47
CA LEU A 242 13.36 18.06 12.24
C LEU A 242 14.38 17.07 11.65
N VAL A 243 14.48 15.86 12.19
CA VAL A 243 15.37 14.82 11.67
C VAL A 243 14.99 14.48 10.23
N ALA A 244 13.70 14.29 9.94
CA ALA A 244 13.21 14.02 8.59
C ALA A 244 13.58 15.15 7.62
N ALA A 245 13.28 16.40 7.97
CA ALA A 245 13.54 17.55 7.11
C ALA A 245 15.04 17.80 6.86
N ILE A 246 15.85 17.77 7.93
CA ILE A 246 17.30 17.99 7.84
C ILE A 246 17.97 16.87 7.05
N SER A 247 17.65 15.62 7.35
CA SER A 247 18.22 14.47 6.64
C SER A 247 17.81 14.45 5.17
N PHE A 248 16.57 14.83 4.85
CA PHE A 248 16.14 14.95 3.46
C PHE A 248 16.85 16.09 2.72
N ALA A 249 17.07 17.24 3.37
CA ALA A 249 17.85 18.32 2.80
C ALA A 249 19.31 17.90 2.50
N PHE A 250 19.95 17.20 3.44
CA PHE A 250 21.30 16.63 3.22
C PHE A 250 21.31 15.64 2.07
N PHE A 251 20.31 14.76 1.98
CA PHE A 251 20.17 13.82 0.86
C PHE A 251 20.04 14.54 -0.49
N LEU A 252 19.21 15.59 -0.58
CA LEU A 252 19.05 16.36 -1.82
C LEU A 252 20.34 17.04 -2.26
N VAL A 253 21.02 17.71 -1.33
CA VAL A 253 22.30 18.37 -1.59
C VAL A 253 23.35 17.36 -2.01
N HIS A 254 23.47 16.23 -1.31
CA HIS A 254 24.39 15.16 -1.63
C HIS A 254 24.13 14.58 -3.03
N THR A 255 22.88 14.24 -3.33
CA THR A 255 22.49 13.69 -4.64
C THR A 255 22.79 14.68 -5.78
N ALA A 256 22.57 15.97 -5.56
CA ALA A 256 22.89 17.01 -6.53
C ALA A 256 24.40 17.18 -6.76
N THR A 257 25.23 17.01 -5.72
CA THR A 257 26.68 17.17 -5.80
C THR A 257 27.40 15.93 -6.36
N VAL A 258 26.97 14.73 -5.96
CA VAL A 258 27.59 13.44 -6.35
C VAL A 258 27.12 12.97 -7.73
N GLY A 259 25.91 13.39 -8.15
CA GLY A 259 25.36 13.11 -9.47
C GLY A 259 25.12 11.60 -9.73
N GLU A 260 25.72 11.06 -10.80
CA GLU A 260 25.51 9.66 -11.22
C GLU A 260 26.04 8.60 -10.25
N ARG A 261 26.93 8.99 -9.33
CA ARG A 261 27.45 8.09 -8.28
C ARG A 261 26.52 7.97 -7.09
N SER A 262 25.47 8.81 -7.04
CA SER A 262 24.46 8.72 -5.99
C SER A 262 23.75 7.37 -6.06
N PHE A 263 23.47 6.83 -4.90
CA PHE A 263 22.64 5.65 -4.70
C PHE A 263 21.24 5.80 -5.35
N PHE A 264 20.64 6.99 -5.29
CA PHE A 264 19.39 7.29 -5.96
C PHE A 264 19.63 7.76 -7.40
N LYS A 265 19.12 7.02 -8.37
CA LYS A 265 19.31 7.33 -9.79
C LYS A 265 18.35 8.45 -10.24
N TYR A 266 18.78 9.70 -10.13
CA TYR A 266 17.99 10.87 -10.54
C TYR A 266 17.52 10.83 -12.00
N LYS A 267 18.17 10.03 -12.86
CA LYS A 267 17.74 9.76 -14.25
C LYS A 267 16.30 9.24 -14.32
N LEU A 268 15.81 8.56 -13.28
CA LEU A 268 14.44 8.11 -13.19
C LEU A 268 13.45 9.29 -13.26
N LEU A 269 13.73 10.38 -12.56
CA LEU A 269 12.86 11.56 -12.54
C LEU A 269 12.94 12.40 -13.81
N LYS A 270 13.94 12.18 -14.68
CA LYS A 270 14.04 12.83 -16.00
C LYS A 270 13.09 12.18 -17.03
N ASP A 271 12.65 10.94 -16.81
CA ASP A 271 11.64 10.31 -17.62
C ASP A 271 10.26 10.88 -17.26
N PRO A 272 9.57 11.60 -18.18
CA PRO A 272 8.31 12.25 -17.85
C PRO A 272 7.20 11.27 -17.48
N ASN A 273 7.16 10.08 -18.11
CA ASN A 273 6.15 9.07 -17.81
C ASN A 273 6.40 8.46 -16.42
N PHE A 274 7.67 8.20 -16.08
CA PHE A 274 8.03 7.69 -14.76
C PHE A 274 7.74 8.73 -13.66
N ALA A 275 8.16 9.98 -13.85
CA ALA A 275 7.94 11.05 -12.86
C ALA A 275 6.45 11.29 -12.62
N THR A 276 5.66 11.40 -13.70
CA THR A 276 4.21 11.62 -13.62
C THR A 276 3.52 10.40 -13.01
N GLY A 277 3.86 9.20 -13.46
CA GLY A 277 3.29 7.96 -12.93
C GLY A 277 3.62 7.74 -11.45
N THR A 278 4.81 8.11 -11.01
CA THR A 278 5.25 8.06 -9.60
C THR A 278 4.49 9.06 -8.74
N PHE A 279 4.19 10.26 -9.27
CA PHE A 279 3.33 11.22 -8.60
C PHE A 279 1.88 10.68 -8.47
N PHE A 280 1.33 10.11 -9.53
CA PHE A 280 -0.02 9.55 -9.48
C PHE A 280 -0.13 8.39 -8.49
N ILE A 281 0.86 7.49 -8.43
CA ILE A 281 0.82 6.38 -7.48
C ILE A 281 0.92 6.85 -6.02
N PHE A 282 1.63 7.95 -5.77
CA PHE A 282 1.64 8.61 -4.46
C PHE A 282 0.23 9.07 -4.06
N VAL A 283 -0.48 9.78 -4.95
CA VAL A 283 -1.85 10.25 -4.68
C VAL A 283 -2.84 9.10 -4.55
N ILE A 284 -2.73 8.10 -5.42
CA ILE A 284 -3.55 6.87 -5.33
C ILE A 284 -3.28 6.17 -4.00
N GLY A 285 -2.02 6.07 -3.61
CA GLY A 285 -1.64 5.55 -2.30
C GLY A 285 -2.37 6.28 -1.18
N ALA A 286 -2.34 7.61 -1.18
CA ALA A 286 -3.00 8.42 -0.16
C ALA A 286 -4.51 8.19 -0.11
N VAL A 287 -5.21 8.35 -1.23
CA VAL A 287 -6.68 8.23 -1.27
C VAL A 287 -7.16 6.82 -0.97
N MET A 288 -6.53 5.81 -1.57
CA MET A 288 -6.96 4.43 -1.53
C MET A 288 -6.78 3.79 -0.16
N TYR A 289 -5.58 3.98 0.42
CA TYR A 289 -5.31 3.38 1.73
C TYR A 289 -6.00 4.14 2.86
N ALA A 290 -6.21 5.46 2.71
CA ALA A 290 -7.01 6.24 3.64
C ALA A 290 -8.45 5.72 3.72
N THR A 291 -9.11 5.48 2.58
CA THR A 291 -10.47 4.93 2.57
C THR A 291 -10.54 3.53 3.22
N ARG A 292 -9.51 2.69 2.97
CA ARG A 292 -9.43 1.36 3.59
C ARG A 292 -9.13 1.43 5.08
N ALA A 293 -8.43 2.43 5.56
CA ALA A 293 -8.17 2.63 6.97
C ALA A 293 -9.39 3.14 7.74
N LEU A 294 -10.25 3.94 7.09
CA LEU A 294 -11.46 4.50 7.71
C LEU A 294 -12.62 3.49 7.83
N LEU A 295 -12.80 2.63 6.83
CA LEU A 295 -14.01 1.81 6.74
C LEU A 295 -14.15 0.77 7.86
N PRO A 296 -13.12 -0.04 8.22
CA PRO A 296 -13.26 -1.03 9.30
C PRO A 296 -13.55 -0.42 10.67
N PRO A 297 -12.86 0.63 11.14
CA PRO A 297 -13.20 1.29 12.41
C PRO A 297 -14.60 1.90 12.42
N MET A 298 -15.06 2.46 11.30
CA MET A 298 -16.42 2.97 11.17
C MET A 298 -17.44 1.85 11.39
N LEU A 299 -17.25 0.70 10.75
CA LEU A 299 -18.16 -0.43 10.87
C LEU A 299 -18.14 -1.05 12.28
N GLN A 300 -16.94 -1.22 12.86
CA GLN A 300 -16.80 -1.89 14.16
C GLN A 300 -17.15 -0.97 15.33
N ASN A 301 -16.56 0.22 15.40
CA ASN A 301 -16.66 1.08 16.56
C ASN A 301 -17.93 1.95 16.54
N LEU A 302 -18.38 2.36 15.34
CA LEU A 302 -19.52 3.26 15.20
C LEU A 302 -20.83 2.51 14.95
N MET A 303 -20.80 1.48 14.11
CA MET A 303 -21.99 0.70 13.73
C MET A 303 -22.14 -0.64 14.48
N GLY A 304 -21.14 -1.02 15.28
CA GLY A 304 -21.18 -2.23 16.11
C GLY A 304 -21.06 -3.55 15.34
N TYR A 305 -20.53 -3.54 14.12
CA TYR A 305 -20.31 -4.77 13.35
C TYR A 305 -19.21 -5.64 13.98
N PRO A 306 -19.43 -6.96 14.12
CA PRO A 306 -18.37 -7.89 14.49
C PRO A 306 -17.21 -7.85 13.48
N VAL A 307 -15.98 -8.14 13.95
CA VAL A 307 -14.77 -8.14 13.10
C VAL A 307 -14.92 -9.05 11.88
N ALA A 308 -15.48 -10.26 12.06
CA ALA A 308 -15.72 -11.20 10.97
C ALA A 308 -16.70 -10.64 9.93
N THR A 309 -17.80 -10.03 10.36
CA THR A 309 -18.78 -9.39 9.46
C THR A 309 -18.17 -8.20 8.73
N THR A 310 -17.37 -7.37 9.42
CA THR A 310 -16.62 -6.27 8.79
C THR A 310 -15.72 -6.78 7.66
N GLY A 311 -15.00 -7.88 7.90
CA GLY A 311 -14.17 -8.52 6.88
C GLY A 311 -14.98 -9.00 5.68
N LEU A 312 -16.12 -9.68 5.92
CA LEU A 312 -17.01 -10.19 4.87
C LEU A 312 -17.63 -9.08 4.02
N VAL A 313 -18.01 -7.95 4.64
CA VAL A 313 -18.65 -6.82 3.96
C VAL A 313 -17.62 -6.00 3.17
N THR A 314 -16.37 -5.95 3.61
CA THR A 314 -15.29 -5.20 2.91
C THR A 314 -14.57 -6.02 1.85
N ALA A 315 -14.49 -7.35 1.97
CA ALA A 315 -13.81 -8.26 1.04
C ALA A 315 -14.28 -8.14 -0.42
N PRO A 316 -15.59 -7.94 -0.75
CA PRO A 316 -16.04 -7.79 -2.12
C PRO A 316 -15.41 -6.62 -2.88
N SER A 317 -14.94 -5.58 -2.19
CA SER A 317 -14.20 -4.47 -2.81
C SER A 317 -12.91 -4.95 -3.49
N GLY A 318 -12.22 -5.90 -2.87
CA GLY A 318 -11.04 -6.54 -3.44
C GLY A 318 -11.37 -7.38 -4.68
N ALA A 319 -12.48 -8.10 -4.67
CA ALA A 319 -12.96 -8.85 -5.85
C ALA A 319 -13.26 -7.88 -7.02
N GLY A 320 -13.92 -6.75 -6.74
CA GLY A 320 -14.12 -5.68 -7.73
C GLY A 320 -12.80 -5.19 -8.33
N THR A 321 -11.78 -4.98 -7.50
CA THR A 321 -10.44 -4.58 -7.94
C THR A 321 -9.80 -5.64 -8.84
N MET A 322 -9.88 -6.92 -8.49
CA MET A 322 -9.30 -8.02 -9.26
C MET A 322 -9.96 -8.15 -10.64
N VAL A 323 -11.30 -8.09 -10.70
CA VAL A 323 -12.04 -8.11 -11.96
C VAL A 323 -11.67 -6.93 -12.86
N ALA A 324 -11.61 -5.73 -12.29
CA ALA A 324 -11.22 -4.53 -13.03
C ALA A 324 -9.78 -4.61 -13.56
N MET A 325 -8.84 -5.15 -12.79
CA MET A 325 -7.45 -5.36 -13.23
C MET A 325 -7.38 -6.31 -14.43
N LEU A 326 -8.15 -7.41 -14.43
CA LEU A 326 -8.22 -8.33 -15.56
C LEU A 326 -8.78 -7.63 -16.83
N ILE A 327 -9.85 -6.86 -16.65
CA ILE A 327 -10.47 -6.09 -17.73
C ILE A 327 -9.48 -5.05 -18.26
N ALA A 328 -8.85 -4.26 -17.39
CA ALA A 328 -7.86 -3.25 -17.74
C ALA A 328 -6.67 -3.86 -18.50
N GLY A 329 -6.14 -4.99 -18.04
CA GLY A 329 -5.03 -5.68 -18.74
C GLY A 329 -5.37 -6.14 -20.15
N ARG A 330 -6.65 -6.46 -20.43
CA ARG A 330 -7.12 -6.79 -21.78
C ARG A 330 -7.41 -5.55 -22.62
N LEU A 331 -8.04 -4.55 -22.00
CA LEU A 331 -8.45 -3.31 -22.70
C LEU A 331 -7.25 -2.45 -23.09
N LEU A 332 -6.14 -2.47 -22.37
CA LEU A 332 -4.91 -1.72 -22.69
C LEU A 332 -4.37 -2.01 -24.10
N LYS A 333 -4.74 -3.14 -24.70
CA LYS A 333 -4.36 -3.46 -26.07
C LYS A 333 -5.18 -2.67 -27.11
N ARG A 334 -6.38 -2.20 -26.75
CA ARG A 334 -7.34 -1.61 -27.68
C ARG A 334 -7.69 -0.17 -27.33
N VAL A 335 -7.64 0.18 -26.07
CA VAL A 335 -8.09 1.46 -25.51
C VAL A 335 -6.88 2.24 -25.01
N ASP A 336 -6.90 3.56 -25.17
CA ASP A 336 -5.87 4.44 -24.62
C ASP A 336 -5.87 4.33 -23.07
N ALA A 337 -4.68 4.15 -22.51
CA ALA A 337 -4.50 4.03 -21.08
C ALA A 337 -5.03 5.25 -20.30
N ARG A 338 -4.98 6.45 -20.88
CA ARG A 338 -5.52 7.67 -20.27
C ARG A 338 -7.04 7.60 -20.09
N LEU A 339 -7.76 7.04 -21.07
CA LEU A 339 -9.21 6.87 -20.97
C LEU A 339 -9.57 5.88 -19.86
N LEU A 340 -8.80 4.78 -19.74
CA LEU A 340 -8.98 3.82 -18.63
C LEU A 340 -8.73 4.46 -17.28
N LEU A 341 -7.68 5.29 -17.16
CA LEU A 341 -7.38 6.05 -15.95
C LEU A 341 -8.53 7.00 -15.60
N LEU A 342 -9.02 7.77 -16.58
CA LEU A 342 -10.14 8.68 -16.40
C LEU A 342 -11.39 7.95 -15.91
N CYS A 343 -11.78 6.87 -16.59
CA CYS A 343 -12.92 6.05 -16.17
C CYS A 343 -12.73 5.50 -14.75
N GLY A 344 -11.53 5.01 -14.41
CA GLY A 344 -11.23 4.48 -13.11
C GLY A 344 -11.33 5.54 -11.99
N PHE A 345 -10.81 6.75 -12.23
CA PHE A 345 -10.96 7.87 -11.27
C PHE A 345 -12.40 8.33 -11.12
N LEU A 346 -13.18 8.42 -12.21
CA LEU A 346 -14.58 8.80 -12.14
C LEU A 346 -15.41 7.75 -11.40
N ILE A 347 -15.16 6.47 -11.62
CA ILE A 347 -15.83 5.37 -10.90
C ILE A 347 -15.46 5.40 -9.41
N SER A 348 -14.18 5.63 -9.07
CA SER A 348 -13.75 5.76 -7.68
C SER A 348 -14.35 6.99 -7.01
N ALA A 349 -14.43 8.13 -7.72
CA ALA A 349 -15.08 9.34 -7.22
C ALA A 349 -16.57 9.10 -6.98
N PHE A 350 -17.27 8.40 -7.89
CA PHE A 350 -18.68 8.05 -7.71
C PHE A 350 -18.91 7.17 -6.47
N ALA A 351 -18.04 6.20 -6.21
CA ALA A 351 -18.10 5.39 -5.00
C ALA A 351 -17.92 6.23 -3.73
N LEU A 352 -16.93 7.13 -3.71
CA LEU A 352 -16.70 8.04 -2.59
C LEU A 352 -17.86 9.00 -2.39
N TRP A 353 -18.48 9.47 -3.50
CA TRP A 353 -19.70 10.25 -3.43
C TRP A 353 -20.86 9.49 -2.77
N GLN A 354 -21.04 8.20 -3.03
CA GLN A 354 -22.00 7.37 -2.32
C GLN A 354 -21.67 7.25 -0.82
N MET A 355 -20.38 7.04 -0.49
CA MET A 355 -19.92 6.92 0.90
C MET A 355 -20.12 8.21 1.72
N MET A 356 -20.12 9.38 1.08
CA MET A 356 -20.45 10.67 1.72
C MET A 356 -21.90 10.76 2.22
N HIS A 357 -22.78 9.85 1.80
CA HIS A 357 -24.20 9.81 2.19
C HIS A 357 -24.51 8.64 3.13
N TYR A 358 -23.50 8.05 3.75
CA TYR A 358 -23.69 6.99 4.74
C TYR A 358 -24.41 7.54 5.98
N THR A 359 -25.14 6.66 6.63
CA THR A 359 -25.85 6.92 7.90
C THR A 359 -25.43 5.87 8.92
N ILE A 360 -25.69 6.09 10.20
CA ILE A 360 -25.35 5.13 11.26
C ILE A 360 -26.08 3.79 11.06
N VAL A 361 -27.28 3.84 10.49
CA VAL A 361 -28.07 2.64 10.19
C VAL A 361 -28.00 2.36 8.69
N LEU A 362 -27.11 1.46 8.30
CA LEU A 362 -26.94 1.02 6.91
C LEU A 362 -27.18 -0.48 6.79
N SER A 363 -27.79 -0.88 5.69
CA SER A 363 -27.79 -2.30 5.29
C SER A 363 -26.42 -2.69 4.73
N GLU A 364 -26.05 -3.96 4.90
CA GLU A 364 -24.79 -4.50 4.37
C GLU A 364 -24.61 -4.23 2.87
N SER A 365 -25.68 -4.32 2.09
CA SER A 365 -25.65 -4.04 0.65
C SER A 365 -25.22 -2.60 0.33
N ASN A 366 -25.63 -1.63 1.16
CA ASN A 366 -25.27 -0.22 0.99
C ASN A 366 -23.78 0.05 1.31
N ILE A 367 -23.10 -0.88 1.97
CA ILE A 367 -21.65 -0.82 2.21
C ILE A 367 -20.90 -1.60 1.13
N VAL A 368 -21.38 -2.79 0.77
CA VAL A 368 -20.75 -3.69 -0.20
C VAL A 368 -20.67 -3.05 -1.58
N TRP A 369 -21.77 -2.49 -2.10
CA TRP A 369 -21.81 -1.98 -3.47
C TRP A 369 -20.87 -0.78 -3.71
N PRO A 370 -20.86 0.28 -2.89
CA PRO A 370 -19.89 1.36 -3.04
C PRO A 370 -18.44 0.85 -2.90
N GLY A 371 -18.20 -0.12 -2.01
CA GLY A 371 -16.91 -0.77 -1.87
C GLY A 371 -16.46 -1.50 -3.16
N VAL A 372 -17.36 -2.28 -3.78
CA VAL A 372 -17.09 -2.97 -5.06
C VAL A 372 -16.82 -1.98 -6.18
N ILE A 373 -17.64 -0.91 -6.27
CA ILE A 373 -17.49 0.15 -7.27
C ILE A 373 -16.13 0.86 -7.09
N GLN A 374 -15.76 1.20 -5.85
CA GLN A 374 -14.47 1.82 -5.57
C GLN A 374 -13.32 0.89 -5.92
N GLY A 375 -13.40 -0.38 -5.53
CA GLY A 375 -12.40 -1.37 -5.90
C GLY A 375 -12.27 -1.53 -7.40
N PHE A 376 -13.40 -1.57 -8.12
CA PHE A 376 -13.40 -1.65 -9.58
C PHE A 376 -12.72 -0.42 -10.23
N GLY A 377 -13.06 0.80 -9.79
CA GLY A 377 -12.40 2.02 -10.23
C GLY A 377 -10.90 1.97 -10.03
N LEU A 378 -10.46 1.50 -8.87
CA LEU A 378 -9.06 1.37 -8.51
C LEU A 378 -8.30 0.38 -9.39
N GLY A 379 -8.89 -0.78 -9.70
CA GLY A 379 -8.28 -1.77 -10.60
C GLY A 379 -8.09 -1.20 -12.01
N LEU A 380 -9.05 -0.38 -12.49
CA LEU A 380 -8.96 0.33 -13.76
C LEU A 380 -7.87 1.41 -13.77
N VAL A 381 -7.52 1.98 -12.60
CA VAL A 381 -6.43 2.97 -12.51
C VAL A 381 -5.07 2.28 -12.39
N PHE A 382 -4.94 1.30 -11.53
CA PHE A 382 -3.65 0.74 -11.13
C PHE A 382 -2.87 0.09 -12.28
N VAL A 383 -3.55 -0.70 -13.12
CA VAL A 383 -2.91 -1.46 -14.21
C VAL A 383 -2.43 -0.54 -15.35
N PRO A 384 -3.26 0.38 -15.89
CA PRO A 384 -2.80 1.31 -16.90
C PRO A 384 -1.71 2.25 -16.41
N LEU A 385 -1.82 2.73 -15.14
CA LEU A 385 -0.82 3.60 -14.56
C LEU A 385 0.54 2.91 -14.47
N SER A 386 0.58 1.69 -13.91
CA SER A 386 1.82 0.91 -13.84
C SER A 386 2.42 0.66 -15.22
N ALA A 387 1.58 0.27 -16.20
CA ALA A 387 2.04 0.03 -17.56
C ALA A 387 2.63 1.29 -18.22
N LEU A 388 2.02 2.45 -18.05
CA LEU A 388 2.51 3.73 -18.58
C LEU A 388 3.79 4.19 -17.88
N THR A 389 3.84 4.09 -16.54
CA THR A 389 4.99 4.50 -15.74
C THR A 389 6.27 3.79 -16.15
N PHE A 390 6.19 2.49 -16.47
CA PHE A 390 7.36 1.69 -16.81
C PHE A 390 7.58 1.52 -18.32
N SER A 391 6.70 2.04 -19.18
CA SER A 391 6.74 1.82 -20.64
C SER A 391 8.00 2.36 -21.31
N THR A 392 8.50 3.48 -20.83
CA THR A 392 9.68 4.19 -21.36
C THR A 392 10.97 3.84 -20.63
N LEU A 393 10.86 3.15 -19.47
CA LEU A 393 11.99 2.87 -18.61
C LEU A 393 12.88 1.76 -19.20
N SER A 394 14.20 2.01 -19.20
CA SER A 394 15.18 1.01 -19.65
C SER A 394 15.24 -0.19 -18.69
N PRO A 395 15.57 -1.40 -19.18
CA PRO A 395 15.64 -2.59 -18.33
C PRO A 395 16.58 -2.46 -17.13
N GLU A 396 17.68 -1.70 -17.29
CA GLU A 396 18.68 -1.48 -16.24
C GLU A 396 18.15 -0.66 -15.07
N LEU A 397 17.13 0.18 -15.30
CA LEU A 397 16.53 1.06 -14.28
C LEU A 397 15.25 0.49 -13.68
N ARG A 398 14.79 -0.68 -14.11
CA ARG A 398 13.49 -1.24 -13.66
C ARG A 398 13.46 -1.57 -12.18
N ALA A 399 14.54 -2.15 -11.64
CA ALA A 399 14.60 -2.48 -10.21
C ALA A 399 14.57 -1.22 -9.33
N ASP A 400 15.36 -0.20 -9.69
CA ASP A 400 15.33 1.11 -9.01
C ASP A 400 13.99 1.82 -9.19
N GLY A 401 13.43 1.75 -10.40
CA GLY A 401 12.13 2.34 -10.72
C GLY A 401 10.99 1.71 -9.93
N THR A 402 10.91 0.38 -9.87
CA THR A 402 9.87 -0.32 -9.10
C THR A 402 10.01 -0.11 -7.59
N ALA A 403 11.25 -0.02 -7.08
CA ALA A 403 11.52 0.32 -5.70
C ALA A 403 11.05 1.75 -5.37
N THR A 404 11.41 2.74 -6.21
CA THR A 404 10.97 4.13 -6.05
C THR A 404 9.44 4.27 -6.15
N TYR A 405 8.82 3.60 -7.11
CA TYR A 405 7.36 3.58 -7.29
C TYR A 405 6.63 2.99 -6.07
N SER A 406 7.15 1.88 -5.53
CA SER A 406 6.61 1.26 -4.32
C SER A 406 6.80 2.14 -3.08
N LEU A 407 7.97 2.78 -2.95
CA LEU A 407 8.25 3.72 -1.87
C LEU A 407 7.27 4.91 -1.90
N MET A 408 7.09 5.53 -3.07
CA MET A 408 6.18 6.68 -3.21
C MET A 408 4.73 6.30 -2.92
N ARG A 409 4.29 5.11 -3.33
CA ARG A 409 2.98 4.57 -2.96
C ARG A 409 2.85 4.44 -1.44
N ASN A 410 3.85 3.90 -0.76
CA ASN A 410 3.83 3.68 0.68
C ASN A 410 3.85 5.00 1.46
N ILE A 411 4.70 5.97 1.04
CA ILE A 411 4.71 7.31 1.65
C ILE A 411 3.35 7.99 1.46
N GLY A 412 2.78 7.93 0.25
CA GLY A 412 1.44 8.44 -0.02
C GLY A 412 0.40 7.81 0.90
N SER A 413 0.44 6.48 1.04
CA SER A 413 -0.45 5.74 1.95
C SER A 413 -0.35 6.24 3.40
N SER A 414 0.86 6.37 3.93
CA SER A 414 1.09 6.82 5.31
C SER A 414 0.59 8.26 5.51
N ILE A 415 0.90 9.16 4.58
CA ILE A 415 0.41 10.54 4.64
C ILE A 415 -1.12 10.59 4.56
N GLY A 416 -1.72 9.83 3.64
CA GLY A 416 -3.17 9.78 3.48
C GLY A 416 -3.88 9.26 4.73
N ILE A 417 -3.40 8.16 5.31
CA ILE A 417 -3.95 7.59 6.55
C ILE A 417 -3.80 8.58 7.71
N SER A 418 -2.62 9.16 7.88
CA SER A 418 -2.33 10.12 8.94
C SER A 418 -3.24 11.36 8.87
N ILE A 419 -3.45 11.91 7.66
CA ILE A 419 -4.35 13.05 7.45
C ILE A 419 -5.78 12.71 7.85
N VAL A 420 -6.33 11.59 7.36
CA VAL A 420 -7.72 11.24 7.66
C VAL A 420 -7.93 10.88 9.13
N GLN A 421 -6.98 10.22 9.79
CA GLN A 421 -7.06 9.94 11.23
C GLN A 421 -7.07 11.22 12.05
N THR A 422 -6.17 12.15 11.77
CA THR A 422 -6.12 13.45 12.43
C THR A 422 -7.41 14.26 12.22
N LEU A 423 -7.90 14.30 10.98
CA LEU A 423 -9.14 15.00 10.67
C LEU A 423 -10.35 14.32 11.32
N MET A 424 -10.36 13.00 11.37
CA MET A 424 -11.41 12.22 12.04
C MET A 424 -11.52 12.61 13.52
N THR A 425 -10.42 12.62 14.27
CA THR A 425 -10.39 12.99 15.68
C THR A 425 -10.82 14.46 15.86
N ARG A 426 -10.21 15.35 15.10
CA ARG A 426 -10.48 16.79 15.21
C ARG A 426 -11.91 17.16 14.82
N ASN A 427 -12.41 16.62 13.69
CA ASN A 427 -13.77 16.87 13.24
C ASN A 427 -14.80 16.26 14.17
N THR A 428 -14.51 15.11 14.81
CA THR A 428 -15.37 14.53 15.83
C THR A 428 -15.50 15.46 17.04
N GLN A 429 -14.41 16.05 17.52
CA GLN A 429 -14.43 17.00 18.63
C GLN A 429 -15.21 18.27 18.28
N ILE A 430 -14.97 18.86 17.10
CA ILE A 430 -15.68 20.06 16.62
C ILE A 430 -17.17 19.75 16.48
N SER A 431 -17.54 18.68 15.77
CA SER A 431 -18.94 18.31 15.55
C SER A 431 -19.63 17.95 16.85
N HIS A 432 -18.94 17.33 17.82
CA HIS A 432 -19.49 17.07 19.13
C HIS A 432 -19.80 18.38 19.87
N ALA A 433 -18.89 19.35 19.88
CA ALA A 433 -19.11 20.65 20.50
C ALA A 433 -20.29 21.40 19.86
N ASP A 434 -20.36 21.39 18.52
CA ASP A 434 -21.44 22.04 17.77
C ASP A 434 -22.80 21.39 18.05
N LEU A 435 -22.88 20.05 18.07
CA LEU A 435 -24.12 19.32 18.38
C LEU A 435 -24.52 19.53 19.84
N ALA A 436 -23.56 19.48 20.77
CA ALA A 436 -23.81 19.69 22.21
C ALA A 436 -24.31 21.10 22.52
N ALA A 437 -23.85 22.11 21.79
CA ALA A 437 -24.30 23.50 21.95
C ALA A 437 -25.83 23.67 21.70
N ASN A 438 -26.44 22.80 20.89
CA ASN A 438 -27.87 22.80 20.62
C ASN A 438 -28.70 22.01 21.68
N VAL A 439 -28.02 21.33 22.60
CA VAL A 439 -28.65 20.56 23.69
C VAL A 439 -28.80 21.48 24.89
N THR A 440 -29.81 22.32 24.88
CA THR A 440 -30.07 23.29 25.95
C THR A 440 -31.23 22.81 26.84
N ALA A 441 -31.21 23.22 28.10
CA ALA A 441 -32.26 22.90 29.07
C ALA A 441 -33.68 23.39 28.64
N PHE A 442 -33.73 24.29 27.67
CA PHE A 442 -34.97 24.83 27.12
C PHE A 442 -35.49 24.10 25.88
N ASN A 443 -34.77 23.07 25.41
CA ASN A 443 -35.19 22.27 24.26
C ASN A 443 -36.34 21.32 24.69
N PRO A 444 -37.57 21.49 24.16
CA PRO A 444 -38.74 20.70 24.58
C PRO A 444 -38.57 19.17 24.33
N ALA A 445 -37.86 18.82 23.27
CA ALA A 445 -37.53 17.43 22.95
C ALA A 445 -36.59 16.82 24.00
N LEU A 446 -35.63 17.59 24.50
CA LEU A 446 -34.73 17.15 25.56
C LEU A 446 -35.46 17.01 26.90
N GLN A 447 -36.37 17.95 27.23
CA GLN A 447 -37.17 17.90 28.46
C GLN A 447 -38.01 16.64 28.52
N SER A 448 -38.66 16.26 27.41
CA SER A 448 -39.44 15.03 27.33
C SER A 448 -38.60 13.74 27.48
N MET A 449 -37.34 13.77 27.12
CA MET A 449 -36.40 12.66 27.30
C MET A 449 -35.84 12.61 28.73
N LEU A 450 -35.70 13.73 29.41
CA LEU A 450 -35.10 13.85 30.75
C LEU A 450 -36.11 13.84 31.90
N ASP A 451 -37.41 13.80 31.62
CA ASP A 451 -38.48 13.78 32.64
C ASP A 451 -38.38 12.62 33.65
N GLY A 452 -37.48 11.64 33.39
CA GLY A 452 -37.10 10.58 34.33
C GLY A 452 -35.92 10.92 35.27
N GLY A 453 -35.18 12.02 35.04
CA GLY A 453 -34.16 12.58 35.94
C GLY A 453 -32.93 11.70 36.23
N SER A 454 -32.64 10.72 35.40
CA SER A 454 -31.55 9.76 35.64
C SER A 454 -30.20 10.26 35.02
N ARG A 455 -29.11 10.08 35.77
CA ARG A 455 -27.73 10.28 35.24
C ARG A 455 -27.45 9.40 34.02
N TYR A 456 -28.13 8.29 33.87
CA TYR A 456 -28.04 7.39 32.73
C TYR A 456 -28.58 8.04 31.43
N ASP A 457 -29.59 8.90 31.51
CA ASP A 457 -30.18 9.56 30.35
C ASP A 457 -29.22 10.60 29.76
N ILE A 458 -28.46 11.33 30.60
CA ILE A 458 -27.45 12.30 30.17
C ILE A 458 -26.24 11.56 29.54
N ALA A 459 -25.81 10.45 30.12
CA ALA A 459 -24.71 9.67 29.55
C ALA A 459 -25.10 9.05 28.21
N ALA A 460 -26.31 8.51 28.06
CA ALA A 460 -26.83 7.98 26.81
C ALA A 460 -26.95 9.08 25.74
N LEU A 461 -27.41 10.26 26.13
CA LEU A 461 -27.49 11.41 25.23
C LEU A 461 -26.09 11.83 24.75
N ASN A 462 -25.12 11.96 25.66
CA ASN A 462 -23.74 12.29 25.30
C ASN A 462 -23.13 11.22 24.38
N ALA A 463 -23.39 9.94 24.61
CA ALA A 463 -22.95 8.85 23.75
C ALA A 463 -23.56 8.97 22.35
N SER A 464 -24.86 9.32 22.24
CA SER A 464 -25.52 9.51 20.95
C SER A 464 -24.98 10.72 20.17
N ILE A 465 -24.69 11.84 20.88
CA ILE A 465 -24.05 13.03 20.29
C ILE A 465 -22.65 12.65 19.77
N THR A 466 -21.84 11.95 20.56
CA THR A 466 -20.51 11.49 20.15
C THR A 466 -20.58 10.60 18.91
N GLN A 467 -21.57 9.67 18.88
CA GLN A 467 -21.76 8.78 17.75
C GLN A 467 -22.14 9.55 16.47
N GLN A 468 -23.04 10.54 16.56
CA GLN A 468 -23.41 11.39 15.43
C GLN A 468 -22.23 12.28 14.97
N ALA A 469 -21.49 12.86 15.92
CA ALA A 469 -20.31 13.65 15.64
C ALA A 469 -19.24 12.84 14.89
N ALA A 470 -18.98 11.61 15.33
CA ALA A 470 -18.08 10.71 14.66
C ALA A 470 -18.56 10.37 13.24
N MET A 471 -19.87 10.15 13.05
CA MET A 471 -20.42 9.91 11.72
C MET A 471 -20.19 11.11 10.78
N VAL A 472 -20.44 12.32 11.23
CA VAL A 472 -20.17 13.56 10.47
C VAL A 472 -18.69 13.66 10.09
N ALA A 473 -17.78 13.29 11.00
CA ALA A 473 -16.34 13.28 10.74
C ALA A 473 -15.97 12.27 9.63
N TYR A 474 -16.50 11.04 9.66
CA TYR A 474 -16.29 10.05 8.59
C TYR A 474 -16.80 10.57 7.23
N LEU A 475 -17.97 11.20 7.19
CA LEU A 475 -18.53 11.75 5.95
C LEU A 475 -17.65 12.87 5.38
N ASN A 476 -17.10 13.72 6.25
CA ASN A 476 -16.16 14.79 5.86
C ASN A 476 -14.85 14.21 5.29
N ASP A 477 -14.35 13.09 5.84
CA ASP A 477 -13.18 12.41 5.32
C ASP A 477 -13.44 11.78 3.95
N PHE A 478 -14.60 11.12 3.75
CA PHE A 478 -14.99 10.64 2.42
C PHE A 478 -15.14 11.78 1.42
N LYS A 479 -15.66 12.95 1.84
CA LYS A 479 -15.73 14.15 1.02
C LYS A 479 -14.34 14.66 0.63
N LEU A 480 -13.40 14.67 1.56
CA LEU A 480 -12.02 15.05 1.28
C LEU A 480 -11.40 14.11 0.23
N MET A 481 -11.58 12.80 0.38
CA MET A 481 -11.07 11.81 -0.59
C MET A 481 -11.75 11.96 -1.96
N PHE A 482 -13.03 12.26 -2.00
CA PHE A 482 -13.77 12.56 -3.23
C PHE A 482 -13.18 13.77 -3.94
N VAL A 483 -13.00 14.89 -3.24
CA VAL A 483 -12.41 16.11 -3.80
C VAL A 483 -10.98 15.87 -4.27
N ALA A 484 -10.15 15.19 -3.46
CA ALA A 484 -8.79 14.83 -3.83
C ALA A 484 -8.74 13.97 -5.11
N THR A 485 -9.65 13.01 -5.24
CA THR A 485 -9.76 12.17 -6.44
C THR A 485 -10.12 13.00 -7.67
N LEU A 486 -11.04 13.94 -7.56
CA LEU A 486 -11.42 14.83 -8.68
C LEU A 486 -10.29 15.78 -9.08
N LEU A 487 -9.55 16.33 -8.10
CA LEU A 487 -8.42 17.23 -8.35
C LEU A 487 -7.26 16.56 -9.10
N VAL A 488 -7.15 15.26 -9.03
CA VAL A 488 -6.12 14.49 -9.75
C VAL A 488 -6.49 14.29 -11.23
N ILE A 489 -7.77 14.29 -11.60
CA ILE A 489 -8.23 14.04 -12.99
C ILE A 489 -7.60 15.00 -14.01
N PRO A 490 -7.56 16.32 -13.81
CA PRO A 490 -6.93 17.22 -14.77
C PRO A 490 -5.43 16.94 -15.00
N LEU A 491 -4.75 16.39 -14.00
CA LEU A 491 -3.33 16.05 -14.10
C LEU A 491 -3.05 14.87 -15.05
N LEU A 492 -4.09 14.12 -15.48
CA LEU A 492 -3.98 13.09 -16.50
C LEU A 492 -3.48 13.65 -17.85
N LEU A 493 -3.68 14.95 -18.09
CA LEU A 493 -3.17 15.63 -19.28
C LEU A 493 -1.63 15.69 -19.31
N LEU A 494 -0.96 15.56 -18.17
CA LEU A 494 0.49 15.55 -18.07
C LEU A 494 1.11 14.21 -18.54
N ILE A 495 0.35 13.13 -18.52
CA ILE A 495 0.81 11.82 -18.97
C ILE A 495 0.97 11.86 -20.48
N ARG A 496 2.14 11.50 -21.01
CA ARG A 496 2.38 11.43 -22.44
C ARG A 496 1.82 10.12 -23.03
N PRO A 497 1.17 10.14 -24.20
CA PRO A 497 0.73 8.92 -24.83
C PRO A 497 1.93 8.03 -25.11
N SER A 498 1.83 6.76 -24.76
CA SER A 498 2.78 5.78 -25.27
C SER A 498 2.57 5.71 -26.79
N HIS A 499 3.57 6.12 -27.58
CA HIS A 499 3.51 5.97 -29.03
C HIS A 499 3.35 4.47 -29.32
N ARG A 500 2.22 4.07 -29.88
CA ARG A 500 2.11 2.80 -30.59
C ARG A 500 3.25 2.81 -31.63
N ALA A 501 4.17 1.85 -31.55
CA ALA A 501 5.04 1.59 -32.67
C ALA A 501 4.15 1.42 -33.90
N PRO A 502 4.43 2.10 -35.04
CA PRO A 502 3.67 1.90 -36.26
C PRO A 502 3.60 0.41 -36.56
N ASP A 503 2.41 -0.10 -36.87
CA ASP A 503 2.24 -1.49 -37.29
C ASP A 503 3.21 -1.78 -38.43
N ALA A 504 4.17 -2.68 -38.16
CA ALA A 504 5.13 -3.10 -39.21
C ALA A 504 4.43 -3.70 -40.42
N SER A 505 3.15 -4.11 -40.31
CA SER A 505 2.29 -4.53 -41.40
C SER A 505 1.87 -3.40 -42.35
N ALA A 506 1.73 -2.15 -41.83
CA ALA A 506 1.41 -0.99 -42.68
C ALA A 506 2.61 -0.51 -43.48
N ALA A 507 3.84 -0.74 -43.01
CA ALA A 507 5.05 -0.42 -43.73
C ALA A 507 5.34 -1.42 -44.87
N HIS A 508 4.91 -2.69 -44.74
CA HIS A 508 5.00 -3.65 -45.85
C HIS A 508 3.96 -3.44 -46.92
N ALA A 509 2.74 -3.01 -46.55
CA ALA A 509 1.67 -2.71 -47.54
C ALA A 509 1.88 -1.41 -48.33
N ALA A 510 2.86 -0.59 -47.92
CA ALA A 510 3.23 0.64 -48.65
C ALA A 510 4.46 0.45 -49.58
N MET A 511 5.04 -0.76 -49.61
CA MET A 511 6.20 -1.13 -50.45
C MET A 511 5.82 -2.14 -51.57
N ASP A 512 4.59 -2.66 -51.58
CA ASP A 512 3.98 -3.37 -52.68
C ASP A 512 3.05 -2.40 -53.45
#